data_748a4e77dc104fcc2d6c2baca778a743
#
_entry.id   748a4e77dc104fcc2d6c2baca778a743
#
_cell.length_a   1.000
_cell.length_b   1.000
_cell.length_c   1.000
_cell.angle_alpha   90.00
_cell.angle_beta   90.00
_cell.angle_gamma   90.00
#
_symmetry.space_group_name_H-M   'P 1'
#
loop_
_entity.id
_entity.type
_entity.pdbx_description
1 polymer ?
#
loop_
_entity_poly.entity_id
_entity_poly.type
_entity_poly.pdbx_seq_one_letter_code
_entity_poly.pdbx_strand_id
1 'polypeptide(L)'
;VQGFEHLPVLATPTNPPHLPEILSALGYAPFFDALSYRLPIPDELPEIYFRIAQRVTDQGHFHLVPITSKRALRPWVLPVLRLVNMAYADLYGFIPMTELEMKHLADQYMALLDPRLVKLVVDQHDEPMAFVVAMPDMSEGLQQARGRIWPFGWWHILRSMRRSRQLDLFLGAVHPSVQGRGLTCLLGVELMAEARRRGMEVMDSHLVLESNVRMRAELERLGASIYKRYRVFQRTL
;
A
#
# COMPACT_ATOMS: atom_id res chain seq x y z
N VAL A 1 15.14 12.24 -0.04
CA VAL A 1 15.68 13.57 -0.41
C VAL A 1 14.72 14.70 -0.04
N GLN A 2 13.50 14.36 0.46
CA GLN A 2 12.49 15.31 0.95
C GLN A 2 11.61 14.63 2.01
N GLY A 3 11.12 15.41 3.01
CA GLY A 3 10.20 14.93 4.05
C GLY A 3 10.90 14.20 5.19
N PHE A 4 12.14 14.57 5.50
CA PHE A 4 12.93 13.96 6.59
C PHE A 4 12.34 14.21 7.98
N GLU A 5 11.52 15.24 8.13
CA GLU A 5 10.82 15.63 9.36
C GLU A 5 9.66 14.70 9.71
N HIS A 6 9.19 13.89 8.75
CA HIS A 6 8.09 12.95 8.97
C HIS A 6 8.58 11.56 9.33
N LEU A 7 7.91 10.91 10.28
CA LEU A 7 8.19 9.52 10.59
C LEU A 7 7.99 8.64 9.34
N PRO A 8 8.87 7.66 9.13
CA PRO A 8 8.69 6.69 8.05
C PRO A 8 7.52 5.76 8.37
N VAL A 9 6.68 5.49 7.40
CA VAL A 9 5.68 4.42 7.51
C VAL A 9 6.37 3.05 7.42
N LEU A 10 5.66 2.00 7.85
CA LEU A 10 6.19 0.64 7.85
C LEU A 10 6.78 0.28 6.47
N ALA A 11 7.93 -0.40 6.48
CA ALA A 11 8.65 -0.86 5.28
C ALA A 11 9.12 0.23 4.31
N THR A 12 9.21 1.51 4.75
CA THR A 12 9.86 2.56 3.97
C THR A 12 11.28 2.83 4.47
N PRO A 13 12.26 3.08 3.57
CA PRO A 13 13.63 3.34 3.97
C PRO A 13 13.76 4.68 4.69
N THR A 14 14.70 4.76 5.63
CA THR A 14 15.05 6.00 6.32
C THR A 14 16.55 6.16 6.28
N ASN A 15 17.01 7.32 5.81
CA ASN A 15 18.43 7.64 5.70
C ASN A 15 18.68 9.06 6.23
N PRO A 16 19.89 9.36 6.73
CA PRO A 16 20.25 10.70 7.16
C PRO A 16 20.14 11.71 6.02
N PRO A 17 19.75 12.97 6.30
CA PRO A 17 19.57 14.01 5.28
C PRO A 17 20.81 14.33 4.44
N HIS A 18 22.01 14.12 5.00
CA HIS A 18 23.29 14.39 4.35
C HIS A 18 23.75 13.28 3.38
N LEU A 19 23.07 12.12 3.36
CA LEU A 19 23.46 10.99 2.51
C LEU A 19 23.47 11.32 1.00
N PRO A 20 22.52 12.07 0.44
CA PRO A 20 22.53 12.47 -0.97
C PRO A 20 23.80 13.26 -1.37
N GLU A 21 24.30 14.13 -0.49
CA GLU A 21 25.52 14.92 -0.72
C GLU A 21 26.76 14.02 -0.78
N ILE A 22 26.84 13.06 0.15
CA ILE A 22 27.93 12.06 0.18
C ILE A 22 27.90 11.21 -1.11
N LEU A 23 26.74 10.73 -1.51
CA LEU A 23 26.60 9.92 -2.73
C LEU A 23 27.03 10.72 -3.97
N SER A 24 26.61 11.98 -4.08
CA SER A 24 27.00 12.86 -5.17
C SER A 24 28.52 13.12 -5.19
N ALA A 25 29.13 13.36 -4.03
CA ALA A 25 30.58 13.53 -3.91
C ALA A 25 31.37 12.27 -4.31
N LEU A 26 30.78 11.08 -4.14
CA LEU A 26 31.35 9.81 -4.57
C LEU A 26 31.06 9.46 -6.04
N GLY A 27 30.47 10.39 -6.82
CA GLY A 27 30.19 10.24 -8.24
C GLY A 27 28.95 9.41 -8.57
N TYR A 28 28.04 9.23 -7.61
CA TYR A 28 26.73 8.66 -7.86
C TYR A 28 25.78 9.72 -8.43
N ALA A 29 25.01 9.35 -9.44
CA ALA A 29 23.99 10.21 -10.05
C ALA A 29 22.57 9.74 -9.67
N PRO A 30 21.59 10.67 -9.60
CA PRO A 30 20.19 10.30 -9.46
C PRO A 30 19.75 9.33 -10.56
N PHE A 31 19.00 8.30 -10.19
CA PHE A 31 18.50 7.32 -11.16
C PHE A 31 16.98 7.39 -11.31
N PHE A 32 16.24 7.23 -10.24
CA PHE A 32 14.78 7.44 -10.22
C PHE A 32 14.32 7.85 -8.82
N ASP A 33 13.12 8.43 -8.76
CA ASP A 33 12.47 8.81 -7.54
C ASP A 33 11.24 7.93 -7.25
N ALA A 34 10.99 7.67 -5.96
CA ALA A 34 9.74 7.18 -5.44
C ALA A 34 9.11 8.24 -4.53
N LEU A 35 7.82 8.43 -4.67
CA LEU A 35 7.05 9.48 -4.01
C LEU A 35 6.08 8.87 -3.02
N SER A 36 5.91 9.49 -1.85
CA SER A 36 4.79 9.19 -0.96
C SER A 36 3.83 10.37 -0.94
N TYR A 37 2.56 10.05 -1.09
CA TYR A 37 1.47 11.01 -1.07
C TYR A 37 0.68 10.90 0.23
N ARG A 38 0.21 12.04 0.72
CA ARG A 38 -0.84 12.12 1.72
C ARG A 38 -2.13 12.57 1.07
N LEU A 39 -3.17 11.77 1.25
CA LEU A 39 -4.52 12.05 0.78
C LEU A 39 -5.43 12.26 1.99
N PRO A 40 -5.97 13.45 2.22
CA PRO A 40 -7.08 13.61 3.15
C PRO A 40 -8.22 12.70 2.74
N ILE A 41 -8.75 11.89 3.65
CA ILE A 41 -9.87 11.00 3.34
C ILE A 41 -11.12 11.87 3.20
N PRO A 42 -11.69 12.00 1.98
CA PRO A 42 -12.84 12.89 1.76
C PRO A 42 -14.09 12.31 2.41
N ASP A 43 -15.01 13.18 2.83
CA ASP A 43 -16.32 12.76 3.34
C ASP A 43 -17.08 11.97 2.28
N GLU A 44 -16.97 12.37 1.03
CA GLU A 44 -17.53 11.67 -0.12
C GLU A 44 -16.52 11.61 -1.26
N LEU A 45 -16.44 10.46 -1.92
CA LEU A 45 -15.68 10.33 -3.17
C LEU A 45 -16.48 10.98 -4.32
N PRO A 46 -15.81 11.51 -5.35
CA PRO A 46 -16.51 11.97 -6.55
C PRO A 46 -17.42 10.88 -7.12
N GLU A 47 -18.61 11.27 -7.56
CA GLU A 47 -19.66 10.36 -8.06
C GLU A 47 -19.19 9.42 -9.17
N ILE A 48 -18.19 9.84 -9.96
CA ILE A 48 -17.61 9.03 -11.03
C ILE A 48 -17.03 7.70 -10.51
N TYR A 49 -16.47 7.67 -9.28
CA TYR A 49 -15.92 6.46 -8.68
C TYR A 49 -17.02 5.44 -8.38
N PHE A 50 -18.14 5.92 -7.84
CA PHE A 50 -19.30 5.06 -7.57
C PHE A 50 -19.90 4.51 -8.86
N ARG A 51 -20.06 5.35 -9.90
CA ARG A 51 -20.56 4.90 -11.21
C ARG A 51 -19.66 3.85 -11.86
N ILE A 52 -18.34 4.02 -11.78
CA ILE A 52 -17.39 3.04 -12.32
C ILE A 52 -17.46 1.74 -11.50
N ALA A 53 -17.42 1.82 -10.16
CA ALA A 53 -17.53 0.67 -9.29
C ALA A 53 -18.83 -0.12 -9.55
N GLN A 54 -19.97 0.59 -9.64
CA GLN A 54 -21.27 -0.02 -9.95
C GLN A 54 -21.25 -0.72 -11.32
N ARG A 55 -20.72 -0.07 -12.36
CA ARG A 55 -20.59 -0.68 -13.69
C ARG A 55 -19.77 -1.97 -13.65
N VAL A 56 -18.65 -1.99 -12.93
CA VAL A 56 -17.82 -3.20 -12.77
C VAL A 56 -18.62 -4.32 -12.12
N THR A 57 -19.40 -4.00 -11.10
CA THR A 57 -20.24 -4.97 -10.40
C THR A 57 -21.38 -5.49 -11.29
N ASP A 58 -22.08 -4.60 -12.00
CA ASP A 58 -23.23 -4.94 -12.85
C ASP A 58 -22.86 -5.81 -14.05
N GLN A 59 -21.62 -5.70 -14.55
CA GLN A 59 -21.11 -6.54 -15.62
C GLN A 59 -20.96 -8.02 -15.20
N GLY A 60 -20.90 -8.32 -13.90
CA GLY A 60 -20.84 -9.67 -13.37
C GLY A 60 -19.57 -10.47 -13.67
N HIS A 61 -18.56 -9.84 -14.31
CA HIS A 61 -17.28 -10.49 -14.60
C HIS A 61 -16.34 -10.53 -13.41
N PHE A 62 -16.53 -9.62 -12.47
CA PHE A 62 -15.70 -9.45 -11.28
C PHE A 62 -16.58 -9.26 -10.05
N HIS A 63 -16.14 -9.78 -8.92
CA HIS A 63 -16.83 -9.56 -7.66
C HIS A 63 -15.88 -9.35 -6.50
N LEU A 64 -16.33 -8.59 -5.51
CA LEU A 64 -15.59 -8.33 -4.29
C LEU A 64 -15.74 -9.51 -3.33
N VAL A 65 -14.61 -10.02 -2.83
CA VAL A 65 -14.60 -11.09 -1.83
C VAL A 65 -14.95 -10.52 -0.45
N PRO A 66 -15.95 -11.07 0.27
CA PRO A 66 -16.31 -10.57 1.60
C PRO A 66 -15.32 -11.06 2.66
N ILE A 67 -14.23 -10.34 2.85
CA ILE A 67 -13.18 -10.64 3.83
C ILE A 67 -13.51 -9.96 5.17
N THR A 68 -14.17 -10.69 6.07
CA THR A 68 -14.57 -10.16 7.39
C THR A 68 -13.78 -10.73 8.56
N SER A 69 -12.97 -11.76 8.33
CA SER A 69 -12.19 -12.44 9.37
C SER A 69 -10.86 -12.96 8.83
N LYS A 70 -9.90 -13.20 9.72
CA LYS A 70 -8.60 -13.81 9.35
C LYS A 70 -8.78 -15.22 8.74
N ARG A 71 -9.84 -15.94 9.15
CA ARG A 71 -10.18 -17.25 8.55
C ARG A 71 -10.61 -17.09 7.09
N ALA A 72 -11.40 -16.06 6.77
CA ALA A 72 -11.82 -15.76 5.41
C ALA A 72 -10.67 -15.22 4.54
N LEU A 73 -9.72 -14.51 5.15
CA LEU A 73 -8.54 -13.97 4.45
C LEU A 73 -7.52 -15.06 4.07
N ARG A 74 -7.31 -16.03 4.97
CA ARG A 74 -6.21 -17.02 4.86
C ARG A 74 -6.11 -17.76 3.53
N PRO A 75 -7.20 -18.23 2.89
CA PRO A 75 -7.13 -18.90 1.59
C PRO A 75 -6.58 -18.01 0.48
N TRP A 76 -6.78 -16.69 0.58
CA TRP A 76 -6.43 -15.72 -0.46
C TRP A 76 -4.98 -15.22 -0.39
N VAL A 77 -4.26 -15.48 0.69
CA VAL A 77 -2.92 -14.90 0.89
C VAL A 77 -1.94 -15.33 -0.19
N LEU A 78 -1.81 -16.63 -0.45
CA LEU A 78 -0.89 -17.12 -1.48
C LEU A 78 -1.34 -16.72 -2.91
N PRO A 79 -2.61 -16.85 -3.31
CA PRO A 79 -3.07 -16.34 -4.60
C PRO A 79 -2.80 -14.84 -4.79
N VAL A 80 -3.01 -14.02 -3.77
CA VAL A 80 -2.71 -12.58 -3.80
C VAL A 80 -1.21 -12.32 -3.95
N LEU A 81 -0.35 -13.05 -3.24
CA LEU A 81 1.11 -12.90 -3.37
C LEU A 81 1.63 -13.35 -4.73
N ARG A 82 0.99 -14.33 -5.38
CA ARG A 82 1.28 -14.68 -6.78
C ARG A 82 0.88 -13.54 -7.72
N LEU A 83 -0.25 -12.88 -7.47
CA LEU A 83 -0.64 -11.68 -8.22
C LEU A 83 0.39 -10.55 -8.03
N VAL A 84 0.97 -10.38 -6.82
CA VAL A 84 2.09 -9.43 -6.60
C VAL A 84 3.27 -9.78 -7.51
N ASN A 85 3.71 -11.03 -7.55
CA ASN A 85 4.81 -11.46 -8.39
C ASN A 85 4.58 -11.13 -9.89
N MET A 86 3.36 -11.31 -10.37
CA MET A 86 3.00 -10.97 -11.75
C MET A 86 2.95 -9.46 -12.00
N ALA A 87 2.28 -8.74 -11.10
CA ALA A 87 2.02 -7.31 -11.29
C ALA A 87 3.27 -6.44 -11.08
N TYR A 88 4.23 -6.92 -10.30
CA TYR A 88 5.45 -6.20 -9.93
C TYR A 88 6.69 -6.67 -10.69
N ALA A 89 6.56 -7.64 -11.60
CA ALA A 89 7.68 -8.24 -12.33
C ALA A 89 8.59 -7.21 -13.01
N ASP A 90 8.00 -6.13 -13.52
CA ASP A 90 8.70 -5.07 -14.24
C ASP A 90 9.12 -3.89 -13.34
N LEU A 91 8.84 -3.95 -12.04
CA LEU A 91 9.23 -2.88 -11.12
C LEU A 91 10.72 -3.00 -10.79
N TYR A 92 11.41 -1.88 -10.84
CA TYR A 92 12.83 -1.82 -10.49
C TYR A 92 13.10 -2.38 -9.09
N GLY A 93 14.07 -3.29 -9.00
CA GLY A 93 14.49 -3.90 -7.74
C GLY A 93 13.51 -4.93 -7.16
N PHE A 94 12.42 -5.23 -7.85
CA PHE A 94 11.53 -6.30 -7.43
C PHE A 94 12.14 -7.67 -7.77
N ILE A 95 12.17 -8.54 -6.79
CA ILE A 95 12.58 -9.94 -6.95
C ILE A 95 11.36 -10.81 -6.68
N PRO A 96 10.93 -11.64 -7.64
CA PRO A 96 9.79 -12.53 -7.43
C PRO A 96 10.01 -13.45 -6.23
N MET A 97 9.02 -13.54 -5.37
CA MET A 97 9.04 -14.39 -4.19
C MET A 97 8.81 -15.85 -4.56
N THR A 98 9.55 -16.74 -3.94
CA THR A 98 9.28 -18.18 -3.93
C THR A 98 8.04 -18.50 -3.06
N GLU A 99 7.44 -19.67 -3.25
CA GLU A 99 6.31 -20.12 -2.41
C GLU A 99 6.66 -20.18 -0.91
N LEU A 100 7.92 -20.50 -0.58
CA LEU A 100 8.39 -20.53 0.80
C LEU A 100 8.46 -19.12 1.39
N GLU A 101 8.99 -18.16 0.66
CA GLU A 101 9.04 -16.75 1.06
C GLU A 101 7.66 -16.15 1.22
N MET A 102 6.73 -16.47 0.31
CA MET A 102 5.33 -16.05 0.41
C MET A 102 4.68 -16.57 1.70
N LYS A 103 4.92 -17.83 2.08
CA LYS A 103 4.41 -18.41 3.33
C LYS A 103 5.01 -17.71 4.55
N HIS A 104 6.32 -17.48 4.57
CA HIS A 104 6.96 -16.75 5.66
C HIS A 104 6.42 -15.33 5.80
N LEU A 105 6.27 -14.61 4.69
CA LEU A 105 5.69 -13.27 4.67
C LEU A 105 4.26 -13.28 5.21
N ALA A 106 3.45 -14.24 4.76
CA ALA A 106 2.08 -14.42 5.24
C ALA A 106 2.02 -14.63 6.76
N ASP A 107 2.83 -15.53 7.28
CA ASP A 107 2.86 -15.84 8.73
C ASP A 107 3.31 -14.62 9.54
N GLN A 108 4.26 -13.85 9.04
CA GLN A 108 4.80 -12.65 9.69
C GLN A 108 3.75 -11.54 9.79
N TYR A 109 3.03 -11.26 8.70
CA TYR A 109 2.12 -10.11 8.63
C TYR A 109 0.67 -10.42 8.98
N MET A 110 0.24 -11.69 8.89
CA MET A 110 -1.15 -12.08 9.18
C MET A 110 -1.63 -11.63 10.56
N ALA A 111 -0.75 -11.60 11.56
CA ALA A 111 -1.09 -11.16 12.90
C ALA A 111 -1.47 -9.68 12.96
N LEU A 112 -0.84 -8.84 12.13
CA LEU A 112 -1.00 -7.39 12.09
C LEU A 112 -2.16 -6.95 11.18
N LEU A 113 -2.52 -7.78 10.17
CA LEU A 113 -3.57 -7.43 9.22
C LEU A 113 -4.94 -7.39 9.88
N ASP A 114 -5.67 -6.31 9.61
CA ASP A 114 -7.12 -6.27 9.82
C ASP A 114 -7.83 -6.71 8.53
N PRO A 115 -8.57 -7.82 8.55
CA PRO A 115 -9.22 -8.35 7.35
C PRO A 115 -10.16 -7.37 6.65
N ARG A 116 -10.78 -6.46 7.39
CA ARG A 116 -11.71 -5.46 6.84
C ARG A 116 -10.99 -4.38 6.02
N LEU A 117 -9.68 -4.18 6.24
CA LEU A 117 -8.83 -3.27 5.47
C LEU A 117 -8.13 -3.96 4.30
N VAL A 118 -8.42 -5.23 4.06
CA VAL A 118 -8.04 -5.96 2.86
C VAL A 118 -9.23 -6.03 1.93
N LYS A 119 -9.08 -5.54 0.70
CA LYS A 119 -10.10 -5.64 -0.34
C LYS A 119 -9.54 -6.45 -1.49
N LEU A 120 -10.31 -7.41 -1.95
CA LEU A 120 -9.92 -8.34 -3.00
C LEU A 120 -11.07 -8.47 -4.01
N VAL A 121 -10.73 -8.31 -5.28
CA VAL A 121 -11.63 -8.55 -6.41
C VAL A 121 -11.12 -9.78 -7.16
N VAL A 122 -12.02 -10.70 -7.43
CA VAL A 122 -11.77 -11.93 -8.19
C VAL A 122 -12.66 -11.98 -9.44
N ASP A 123 -12.30 -12.84 -10.38
CA ASP A 123 -13.13 -13.13 -11.54
C ASP A 123 -14.15 -14.26 -11.28
N GLN A 124 -14.83 -14.73 -12.34
CA GLN A 124 -15.83 -15.82 -12.28
C GLN A 124 -15.23 -17.19 -11.91
N HIS A 125 -13.91 -17.34 -11.95
CA HIS A 125 -13.19 -18.57 -11.58
C HIS A 125 -12.50 -18.46 -10.22
N ASP A 126 -12.86 -17.44 -9.43
CA ASP A 126 -12.23 -17.11 -8.14
C ASP A 126 -10.73 -16.80 -8.25
N GLU A 127 -10.25 -16.33 -9.42
CA GLU A 127 -8.86 -15.89 -9.57
C GLU A 127 -8.69 -14.42 -9.15
N PRO A 128 -7.66 -14.07 -8.33
CA PRO A 128 -7.40 -12.71 -7.93
C PRO A 128 -7.08 -11.78 -9.09
N MET A 129 -7.91 -10.76 -9.31
CA MET A 129 -7.74 -9.78 -10.39
C MET A 129 -7.29 -8.41 -9.89
N ALA A 130 -7.65 -8.04 -8.68
CA ALA A 130 -7.14 -6.81 -8.06
C ALA A 130 -7.28 -6.90 -6.54
N PHE A 131 -6.35 -6.27 -5.82
CA PHE A 131 -6.43 -6.19 -4.36
C PHE A 131 -5.78 -4.93 -3.83
N VAL A 132 -6.12 -4.59 -2.59
CA VAL A 132 -5.42 -3.62 -1.78
C VAL A 132 -5.37 -4.12 -0.33
N VAL A 133 -4.22 -3.97 0.28
CA VAL A 133 -3.97 -4.20 1.71
C VAL A 133 -3.63 -2.87 2.33
N ALA A 134 -4.39 -2.45 3.31
CA ALA A 134 -4.13 -1.25 4.08
C ALA A 134 -4.06 -1.58 5.58
N MET A 135 -3.35 -0.75 6.32
CA MET A 135 -3.17 -0.89 7.77
C MET A 135 -3.25 0.48 8.45
N PRO A 136 -3.72 0.56 9.70
CA PRO A 136 -3.53 1.77 10.48
C PRO A 136 -2.03 2.03 10.68
N ASP A 137 -1.61 3.29 10.58
CA ASP A 137 -0.21 3.65 10.85
C ASP A 137 0.23 3.21 12.25
N MET A 138 1.40 2.61 12.31
CA MET A 138 2.02 2.11 13.54
C MET A 138 3.38 2.74 13.84
N SER A 139 3.76 3.77 13.09
CA SER A 139 5.11 4.36 13.13
C SER A 139 5.48 4.88 14.51
N GLU A 140 4.57 5.57 15.19
CA GLU A 140 4.80 6.03 16.57
C GLU A 140 5.01 4.88 17.55
N GLY A 141 4.23 3.81 17.40
CA GLY A 141 4.34 2.61 18.23
C GLY A 141 5.68 1.90 18.04
N LEU A 142 6.16 1.80 16.79
CA LEU A 142 7.47 1.24 16.47
C LEU A 142 8.60 2.10 17.03
N GLN A 143 8.49 3.43 16.94
CA GLN A 143 9.46 4.35 17.51
C GLN A 143 9.52 4.23 19.04
N GLN A 144 8.38 4.19 19.74
CA GLN A 144 8.30 3.99 21.20
C GLN A 144 8.86 2.63 21.63
N ALA A 145 8.61 1.59 20.82
CA ALA A 145 9.15 0.25 21.04
C ALA A 145 10.66 0.17 20.79
N ARG A 146 11.29 1.19 20.17
CA ARG A 146 12.72 1.21 19.77
C ARG A 146 13.14 -0.06 19.02
N GLY A 147 12.25 -0.57 18.15
CA GLY A 147 12.47 -1.80 17.40
C GLY A 147 12.43 -3.10 18.22
N ARG A 148 12.09 -3.06 19.50
CA ARG A 148 11.99 -4.23 20.39
C ARG A 148 10.55 -4.62 20.63
N ILE A 149 10.13 -5.79 20.16
CA ILE A 149 8.76 -6.29 20.36
C ILE A 149 8.54 -6.73 21.81
N TRP A 150 9.52 -7.39 22.43
CA TRP A 150 9.47 -7.88 23.81
C TRP A 150 10.24 -7.00 24.79
N PRO A 151 9.75 -6.80 26.04
CA PRO A 151 8.49 -7.37 26.57
C PRO A 151 7.24 -6.53 26.27
N PHE A 152 7.33 -5.20 26.03
CA PHE A 152 6.18 -4.30 25.95
C PHE A 152 6.03 -3.59 24.59
N GLY A 153 6.94 -3.80 23.65
CA GLY A 153 6.90 -3.13 22.34
C GLY A 153 5.62 -3.45 21.54
N TRP A 154 5.15 -4.69 21.60
CA TRP A 154 3.89 -5.09 20.97
C TRP A 154 2.69 -4.27 21.46
N TRP A 155 2.68 -3.88 22.74
CA TRP A 155 1.62 -3.07 23.31
C TRP A 155 1.64 -1.63 22.77
N HIS A 156 2.84 -1.02 22.62
CA HIS A 156 3.00 0.29 22.00
C HIS A 156 2.50 0.28 20.55
N ILE A 157 2.86 -0.76 19.78
CA ILE A 157 2.43 -0.92 18.39
C ILE A 157 0.90 -1.06 18.29
N LEU A 158 0.30 -1.97 19.05
CA LEU A 158 -1.16 -2.15 19.03
C LEU A 158 -1.92 -0.92 19.51
N ARG A 159 -1.38 -0.20 20.51
CA ARG A 159 -1.97 1.05 20.98
C ARG A 159 -1.90 2.14 19.91
N SER A 160 -0.77 2.27 19.21
CA SER A 160 -0.59 3.21 18.11
C SER A 160 -1.60 2.91 16.99
N MET A 161 -1.66 1.68 16.50
CA MET A 161 -2.62 1.25 15.48
C MET A 161 -4.08 1.57 15.85
N ARG A 162 -4.47 1.35 17.12
CA ARG A 162 -5.85 1.62 17.59
C ARG A 162 -6.20 3.11 17.66
N ARG A 163 -5.20 3.98 17.81
CA ARG A 163 -5.37 5.43 17.96
C ARG A 163 -5.10 6.19 16.66
N SER A 164 -4.44 5.53 15.72
CA SER A 164 -4.08 6.15 14.45
C SER A 164 -5.34 6.55 13.68
N ARG A 165 -5.29 7.76 13.13
CA ARG A 165 -6.25 8.26 12.15
C ARG A 165 -5.66 8.26 10.74
N GLN A 166 -4.46 7.68 10.57
CA GLN A 166 -3.82 7.50 9.29
C GLN A 166 -3.96 6.05 8.84
N LEU A 167 -4.34 5.88 7.57
CA LEU A 167 -4.41 4.61 6.86
C LEU A 167 -3.22 4.50 5.90
N ASP A 168 -2.36 3.53 6.08
CA ASP A 168 -1.25 3.26 5.17
C ASP A 168 -1.67 2.24 4.12
N LEU A 169 -1.54 2.59 2.82
CA LEU A 169 -1.71 1.65 1.71
C LEU A 169 -0.45 0.79 1.59
N PHE A 170 -0.44 -0.34 2.25
CA PHE A 170 0.75 -1.17 2.37
C PHE A 170 1.11 -1.89 1.06
N LEU A 171 0.11 -2.46 0.37
CA LEU A 171 0.32 -3.23 -0.84
C LEU A 171 -0.95 -3.23 -1.70
N GLY A 172 -0.79 -3.12 -3.01
CA GLY A 172 -1.93 -3.20 -3.93
C GLY A 172 -1.49 -3.48 -5.35
N ALA A 173 -2.28 -4.29 -6.05
CA ALA A 173 -2.02 -4.58 -7.46
C ALA A 173 -3.31 -4.85 -8.23
N VAL A 174 -3.21 -4.68 -9.54
CA VAL A 174 -4.22 -5.08 -10.53
C VAL A 174 -3.55 -5.99 -11.54
N HIS A 175 -4.18 -7.13 -11.81
CA HIS A 175 -3.70 -8.09 -12.80
C HIS A 175 -3.48 -7.38 -14.15
N PRO A 176 -2.34 -7.57 -14.83
CA PRO A 176 -2.01 -6.85 -16.06
C PRO A 176 -3.11 -6.90 -17.14
N SER A 177 -3.80 -8.03 -17.29
CA SER A 177 -4.84 -8.22 -18.31
C SER A 177 -6.12 -7.40 -18.09
N VAL A 178 -6.33 -6.86 -16.89
CA VAL A 178 -7.56 -6.12 -16.52
C VAL A 178 -7.29 -4.70 -16.04
N GLN A 179 -6.08 -4.20 -16.24
CA GLN A 179 -5.77 -2.79 -15.95
C GLN A 179 -6.65 -1.86 -16.79
N GLY A 180 -7.08 -0.76 -16.19
CA GLY A 180 -7.98 0.22 -16.82
C GLY A 180 -9.46 -0.17 -16.87
N ARG A 181 -9.85 -1.35 -16.34
CA ARG A 181 -11.26 -1.79 -16.28
C ARG A 181 -12.05 -1.29 -15.06
N GLY A 182 -11.48 -0.38 -14.26
CA GLY A 182 -12.19 0.25 -13.13
C GLY A 182 -12.11 -0.52 -11.80
N LEU A 183 -11.32 -1.62 -11.72
CA LEU A 183 -11.19 -2.41 -10.48
C LEU A 183 -10.59 -1.58 -9.33
N THR A 184 -9.71 -0.64 -9.65
CA THR A 184 -9.15 0.30 -8.66
C THR A 184 -10.21 1.21 -8.06
N CYS A 185 -11.22 1.63 -8.84
CA CYS A 185 -12.34 2.40 -8.32
C CYS A 185 -13.19 1.57 -7.37
N LEU A 186 -13.47 0.31 -7.70
CA LEU A 186 -14.21 -0.61 -6.83
C LEU A 186 -13.48 -0.82 -5.50
N LEU A 187 -12.17 -1.15 -5.55
CA LEU A 187 -11.34 -1.29 -4.35
C LEU A 187 -11.29 0.01 -3.53
N GLY A 188 -11.14 1.16 -4.21
CA GLY A 188 -11.04 2.48 -3.57
C GLY A 188 -12.33 2.87 -2.84
N VAL A 189 -13.50 2.68 -3.47
CA VAL A 189 -14.81 2.95 -2.86
C VAL A 189 -14.99 2.14 -1.59
N GLU A 190 -14.72 0.84 -1.65
CA GLU A 190 -14.85 -0.06 -0.51
C GLU A 190 -13.85 0.19 0.62
N LEU A 191 -12.60 0.52 0.26
CA LEU A 191 -11.58 0.83 1.26
C LEU A 191 -11.87 2.16 1.96
N MET A 192 -12.24 3.20 1.19
CA MET A 192 -12.56 4.53 1.74
C MET A 192 -13.80 4.48 2.64
N ALA A 193 -14.82 3.70 2.27
CA ALA A 193 -16.00 3.48 3.11
C ALA A 193 -15.61 2.85 4.46
N GLU A 194 -14.70 1.85 4.46
CA GLU A 194 -14.22 1.24 5.69
C GLU A 194 -13.34 2.21 6.51
N ALA A 195 -12.47 2.97 5.85
CA ALA A 195 -11.60 3.97 6.48
C ALA A 195 -12.45 5.03 7.22
N ARG A 196 -13.50 5.56 6.58
CA ARG A 196 -14.42 6.53 7.21
C ARG A 196 -15.16 5.95 8.40
N ARG A 197 -15.67 4.70 8.29
CA ARG A 197 -16.33 4.03 9.43
C ARG A 197 -15.43 3.91 10.66
N ARG A 198 -14.11 3.93 10.47
CA ARG A 198 -13.09 3.87 11.52
C ARG A 198 -12.62 5.23 11.99
N GLY A 199 -13.11 6.33 11.42
CA GLY A 199 -12.67 7.68 11.73
C GLY A 199 -11.24 7.97 11.27
N MET A 200 -10.77 7.30 10.19
CA MET A 200 -9.51 7.65 9.53
C MET A 200 -9.65 8.98 8.82
N GLU A 201 -8.65 9.85 8.95
CA GLU A 201 -8.65 11.21 8.42
C GLU A 201 -7.71 11.39 7.24
N VAL A 202 -6.65 10.59 7.18
CA VAL A 202 -5.63 10.68 6.13
C VAL A 202 -5.20 9.31 5.66
N MET A 203 -4.87 9.20 4.38
CA MET A 203 -4.30 8.00 3.78
C MET A 203 -2.89 8.30 3.27
N ASP A 204 -1.94 7.41 3.58
CA ASP A 204 -0.61 7.39 3.00
C ASP A 204 -0.57 6.41 1.83
N SER A 205 -0.07 6.86 0.68
CA SER A 205 -0.01 6.02 -0.53
C SER A 205 1.09 4.97 -0.50
N HIS A 206 1.96 5.01 0.53
CA HIS A 206 3.24 4.31 0.48
C HIS A 206 4.11 4.77 -0.71
N LEU A 207 5.04 3.94 -1.18
CA LEU A 207 5.97 4.31 -2.26
C LEU A 207 5.31 4.17 -3.64
N VAL A 208 5.21 5.27 -4.37
CA VAL A 208 4.75 5.31 -5.76
C VAL A 208 5.92 5.74 -6.64
N LEU A 209 6.33 4.91 -7.60
CA LEU A 209 7.38 5.28 -8.54
C LEU A 209 6.99 6.53 -9.32
N GLU A 210 7.91 7.47 -9.51
CA GLU A 210 7.67 8.70 -10.26
C GLU A 210 7.20 8.41 -11.69
N SER A 211 7.66 7.31 -12.28
CA SER A 211 7.25 6.81 -13.59
C SER A 211 5.81 6.25 -13.63
N ASN A 212 5.18 5.97 -12.48
CA ASN A 212 3.80 5.49 -12.44
C ASN A 212 2.81 6.67 -12.56
N VAL A 213 2.80 7.28 -13.74
CA VAL A 213 1.99 8.47 -14.05
C VAL A 213 0.51 8.24 -13.80
N ARG A 214 -0.01 7.02 -14.03
CA ARG A 214 -1.42 6.69 -13.82
C ARG A 214 -1.81 6.78 -12.34
N MET A 215 -1.04 6.13 -11.47
CA MET A 215 -1.32 6.14 -10.03
C MET A 215 -1.16 7.55 -9.45
N ARG A 216 -0.13 8.28 -9.90
CA ARG A 216 0.10 9.67 -9.49
C ARG A 216 -1.08 10.58 -9.86
N ALA A 217 -1.52 10.54 -11.13
CA ALA A 217 -2.65 11.34 -11.59
C ALA A 217 -3.94 11.01 -10.84
N GLU A 218 -4.14 9.76 -10.44
CA GLU A 218 -5.29 9.35 -9.63
C GLU A 218 -5.25 9.94 -8.23
N LEU A 219 -4.10 9.84 -7.55
CA LEU A 219 -3.89 10.41 -6.22
C LEU A 219 -4.03 11.94 -6.24
N GLU A 220 -3.42 12.61 -7.20
CA GLU A 220 -3.47 14.06 -7.36
C GLU A 220 -4.90 14.55 -7.67
N ARG A 221 -5.66 13.79 -8.47
CA ARG A 221 -7.10 14.09 -8.74
C ARG A 221 -7.96 14.00 -7.48
N LEU A 222 -7.62 13.10 -6.55
CA LEU A 222 -8.29 12.99 -5.25
C LEU A 222 -7.82 14.03 -4.24
N GLY A 223 -6.89 14.93 -4.61
CA GLY A 223 -6.37 15.97 -3.73
C GLY A 223 -5.17 15.55 -2.88
N ALA A 224 -4.51 14.43 -3.23
CA ALA A 224 -3.30 14.03 -2.54
C ALA A 224 -2.13 14.96 -2.85
N SER A 225 -1.28 15.17 -1.87
CA SER A 225 -0.04 15.96 -1.98
C SER A 225 1.18 15.09 -1.70
N ILE A 226 2.26 15.34 -2.44
CA ILE A 226 3.55 14.70 -2.19
C ILE A 226 4.10 15.28 -0.89
N TYR A 227 4.45 14.42 0.06
CA TYR A 227 5.05 14.84 1.32
C TYR A 227 6.43 14.22 1.56
N LYS A 228 6.78 13.12 0.86
CA LYS A 228 8.11 12.52 0.87
C LYS A 228 8.58 12.16 -0.52
N ARG A 229 9.87 12.27 -0.73
CA ARG A 229 10.57 11.85 -1.94
C ARG A 229 11.78 11.02 -1.58
N TYR A 230 11.83 9.82 -2.09
CA TYR A 230 12.95 8.88 -1.97
C TYR A 230 13.67 8.84 -3.30
N ARG A 231 15.00 8.86 -3.28
CA ARG A 231 15.83 8.84 -4.49
C ARG A 231 16.75 7.65 -4.47
N VAL A 232 16.76 6.91 -5.56
CA VAL A 232 17.77 5.89 -5.84
C VAL A 232 18.88 6.55 -6.64
N PHE A 233 20.11 6.30 -6.21
CA PHE A 233 21.30 6.76 -6.88
C PHE A 233 22.00 5.56 -7.51
N GLN A 234 22.64 5.79 -8.68
CA GLN A 234 23.46 4.80 -9.34
C GLN A 234 24.79 5.37 -9.76
N ARG A 235 25.79 4.50 -9.95
CA ARG A 235 27.09 4.80 -10.53
C ARG A 235 27.47 3.66 -11.46
N THR A 236 27.92 3.99 -12.66
CA THR A 236 28.55 3.03 -13.57
C THR A 236 29.91 2.65 -13.03
N LEU A 237 30.23 1.37 -12.96
CA LEU A 237 31.52 0.82 -12.53
C LEU A 237 32.54 0.87 -13.65
#